data_647a339e98b1ae0c3961bc8bee2752be
#
_entry.id   647a339e98b1ae0c3961bc8bee2752be
#
_cell.length_a   1.000
_cell.length_b   1.000
_cell.length_c   1.000
_cell.angle_alpha   90.00
_cell.angle_beta   90.00
_cell.angle_gamma   90.00
#
_symmetry.space_group_name_H-M   'P 1'
#
loop_
_entity.id
_entity.type
_entity.pdbx_description
1 polymer ?
#
loop_
_entity_poly.entity_id
_entity_poly.type
_entity_poly.pdbx_seq_one_letter_code
_entity_poly.pdbx_strand_id
1 'polypeptide(L)'
;MMRRAIVAATFVVCSCAWAGGPAVTTGDDAATKAAEITQNYGLSKDKTECLLFDTADKGTYLLVRVRENHTDACGGAAGVSPTLFFLKIRKRDGYTVTTAYDGEHYRPLKPRAKD
;
A
#
# COMPACT_ATOMS: atom_id res chain seq x y z
N MET A 1 25.22 -50.87 14.37
CA MET A 1 24.71 -50.29 14.11
C MET A 1 24.18 -49.17 14.31
N MET A 2 23.95 -48.63 14.11
CA MET A 2 23.52 -47.54 14.27
C MET A 2 22.55 -47.03 13.85
N ARG A 3 22.00 -46.58 14.12
CA ARG A 3 21.06 -46.05 13.75
C ARG A 3 20.89 -44.78 13.72
N ARG A 4 20.45 -44.18 13.26
CA ARG A 4 20.32 -43.01 13.14
C ARG A 4 19.23 -42.42 13.29
N ALA A 5 19.06 -41.47 13.81
CA ALA A 5 17.92 -40.86 14.11
C ALA A 5 17.56 -39.92 13.07
N ILE A 6 16.41 -39.94 12.77
CA ILE A 6 16.08 -39.09 11.81
C ILE A 6 15.30 -38.06 12.40
N VAL A 7 15.57 -36.91 12.21
CA VAL A 7 14.87 -35.91 12.73
C VAL A 7 13.94 -35.42 11.76
N ALA A 8 12.77 -35.45 12.02
CA ALA A 8 11.83 -34.97 11.13
C ALA A 8 11.79 -33.51 11.27
N ALA A 9 12.03 -32.87 10.29
CA ALA A 9 11.95 -31.51 10.34
C ALA A 9 10.56 -31.14 10.27
N THR A 10 10.12 -30.48 11.21
CA THR A 10 8.81 -30.09 11.16
C THR A 10 8.75 -28.67 10.94
N PHE A 11 7.97 -28.27 10.09
CA PHE A 11 7.89 -26.93 9.95
C PHE A 11 6.58 -26.53 10.00
N VAL A 12 6.27 -25.44 10.51
CA VAL A 12 5.06 -24.94 10.62
C VAL A 12 4.87 -23.96 9.59
N VAL A 13 3.90 -24.11 8.87
CA VAL A 13 3.65 -23.22 7.85
C VAL A 13 2.61 -22.31 8.34
N CYS A 14 2.84 -21.09 8.36
CA CYS A 14 1.86 -20.15 8.75
C CYS A 14 0.92 -19.94 7.62
N SER A 15 -0.31 -20.22 7.83
CA SER A 15 -1.23 -20.10 6.76
C SER A 15 -2.13 -18.94 6.92
N CYS A 16 -1.67 -17.88 7.44
CA CYS A 16 -2.53 -16.76 7.60
C CYS A 16 -2.49 -15.82 6.45
N ALA A 17 -2.23 -16.33 5.31
CA ALA A 17 -2.05 -15.48 4.19
C ALA A 17 -3.20 -14.61 3.88
N TRP A 18 -4.40 -15.07 4.10
CA TRP A 18 -5.53 -14.27 3.73
C TRP A 18 -5.90 -13.27 4.79
N ALA A 19 -5.19 -13.21 5.83
CA ALA A 19 -5.54 -12.32 6.91
C ALA A 19 -4.88 -10.96 6.80
N GLY A 20 -4.27 -10.64 5.74
CA GLY A 20 -3.58 -9.38 5.61
C GLY A 20 -2.10 -9.62 5.54
N GLY A 21 -1.35 -8.57 5.39
CA GLY A 21 0.07 -8.67 5.19
C GLY A 21 0.86 -8.32 6.42
N PRO A 22 2.10 -7.94 6.20
CA PRO A 22 2.96 -7.50 7.28
C PRO A 22 2.48 -6.21 7.91
N ALA A 23 2.93 -5.97 9.10
CA ALA A 23 2.61 -4.73 9.80
C ALA A 23 3.23 -3.54 9.08
N VAL A 24 2.55 -2.40 9.16
CA VAL A 24 3.01 -1.16 8.58
C VAL A 24 2.99 -0.14 9.70
N THR A 25 4.15 0.19 10.24
CA THR A 25 4.18 0.97 11.47
C THR A 25 4.74 2.37 11.35
N THR A 26 5.45 2.67 10.28
CA THR A 26 6.06 3.99 10.10
C THR A 26 5.51 4.69 8.88
N GLY A 27 5.69 6.01 8.84
CA GLY A 27 5.30 6.79 7.68
C GLY A 27 6.04 6.35 6.42
N ASP A 28 7.33 6.02 6.54
CA ASP A 28 8.10 5.57 5.39
C ASP A 28 7.55 4.24 4.86
N ASP A 29 7.22 3.32 5.74
CA ASP A 29 6.62 2.06 5.33
C ASP A 29 5.28 2.29 4.65
N ALA A 30 4.50 3.22 5.18
CA ALA A 30 3.20 3.53 4.61
C ALA A 30 3.35 4.16 3.21
N ALA A 31 4.32 5.05 3.04
CA ALA A 31 4.55 5.66 1.73
C ALA A 31 4.98 4.63 0.71
N THR A 32 5.87 3.71 1.09
CA THR A 32 6.32 2.65 0.21
C THR A 32 5.14 1.75 -0.17
N LYS A 33 4.36 1.37 0.82
CA LYS A 33 3.20 0.52 0.55
C LYS A 33 2.17 1.23 -0.31
N ALA A 34 1.96 2.52 -0.07
CA ALA A 34 1.02 3.30 -0.87
C ALA A 34 1.45 3.35 -2.34
N ALA A 35 2.74 3.50 -2.59
CA ALA A 35 3.25 3.50 -3.96
C ALA A 35 3.01 2.15 -4.62
N GLU A 36 3.27 1.06 -3.92
CA GLU A 36 3.01 -0.29 -4.43
C GLU A 36 1.53 -0.50 -4.72
N ILE A 37 0.68 -0.10 -3.80
CA ILE A 37 -0.77 -0.26 -3.95
C ILE A 37 -1.25 0.54 -5.16
N THR A 38 -0.79 1.78 -5.28
CA THR A 38 -1.22 2.64 -6.37
C THR A 38 -0.89 1.99 -7.72
N GLN A 39 0.30 1.41 -7.84
CA GLN A 39 0.71 0.74 -9.07
C GLN A 39 -0.04 -0.57 -9.26
N ASN A 40 -0.04 -1.40 -8.24
CA ASN A 40 -0.56 -2.77 -8.39
C ASN A 40 -2.07 -2.81 -8.58
N TYR A 41 -2.78 -1.86 -8.01
CA TYR A 41 -4.23 -1.82 -8.14
C TYR A 41 -4.69 -0.81 -9.19
N GLY A 42 -3.75 -0.15 -9.84
CA GLY A 42 -4.09 0.77 -10.92
C GLY A 42 -4.89 1.97 -10.47
N LEU A 43 -4.60 2.48 -9.27
CA LEU A 43 -5.36 3.62 -8.74
C LEU A 43 -5.01 4.94 -9.42
N SER A 44 -3.87 5.01 -10.08
CA SER A 44 -3.47 6.16 -10.86
C SER A 44 -2.70 5.69 -12.07
N LYS A 45 -2.76 6.46 -13.13
CA LYS A 45 -1.99 6.19 -14.34
C LYS A 45 -0.63 6.85 -14.28
N ASP A 46 -0.40 7.70 -13.29
CA ASP A 46 0.84 8.43 -13.17
C ASP A 46 1.97 7.51 -12.73
N LYS A 47 3.17 7.83 -13.16
CA LYS A 47 4.34 7.12 -12.67
C LYS A 47 4.55 7.48 -11.21
N THR A 48 5.16 6.57 -10.46
CA THR A 48 5.41 6.78 -9.04
C THR A 48 6.17 8.07 -8.77
N GLU A 49 7.15 8.40 -9.60
CA GLU A 49 7.92 9.63 -9.40
C GLU A 49 7.09 10.89 -9.66
N CYS A 50 5.92 10.75 -10.25
CA CYS A 50 5.02 11.87 -10.46
C CYS A 50 3.94 11.96 -9.39
N LEU A 51 4.12 11.23 -8.30
CA LEU A 51 3.19 11.23 -7.16
C LEU A 51 3.93 11.60 -5.89
N LEU A 52 3.21 12.19 -4.97
CA LEU A 52 3.71 12.48 -3.63
C LEU A 52 2.82 11.74 -2.64
N PHE A 53 3.43 11.20 -1.61
CA PHE A 53 2.72 10.43 -0.60
C PHE A 53 2.94 11.07 0.77
N ASP A 54 1.96 11.78 1.25
CA ASP A 54 2.05 12.42 2.57
C ASP A 54 1.44 11.49 3.59
N THR A 55 2.13 11.23 4.68
CA THR A 55 1.65 10.28 5.67
C THR A 55 1.34 10.95 7.00
N ALA A 56 0.35 10.45 7.69
CA ALA A 56 -0.01 10.91 9.03
C ALA A 56 -0.36 9.70 9.88
N ASP A 57 0.16 9.67 11.09
CA ASP A 57 -0.09 8.58 12.02
C ASP A 57 -1.39 8.86 12.76
N LYS A 58 -2.35 7.97 12.63
CA LYS A 58 -3.67 8.13 13.26
C LYS A 58 -3.89 7.13 14.39
N GLY A 59 -2.84 6.51 14.87
CA GLY A 59 -2.95 5.55 15.97
C GLY A 59 -3.01 4.13 15.47
N THR A 60 -4.17 3.67 15.05
CA THR A 60 -4.31 2.30 14.57
C THR A 60 -4.06 2.16 13.08
N TYR A 61 -4.01 3.26 12.38
CA TYR A 61 -3.75 3.25 10.95
C TYR A 61 -2.89 4.45 10.56
N LEU A 62 -2.31 4.36 9.38
CA LEU A 62 -1.59 5.46 8.78
C LEU A 62 -2.43 5.98 7.64
N LEU A 63 -2.62 7.29 7.61
CA LEU A 63 -3.36 7.95 6.54
C LEU A 63 -2.35 8.41 5.51
N VAL A 64 -2.57 8.08 4.25
CA VAL A 64 -1.70 8.53 3.18
C VAL A 64 -2.52 9.37 2.21
N ARG A 65 -2.05 10.58 1.97
CA ARG A 65 -2.65 11.43 0.96
C ARG A 65 -1.79 11.35 -0.28
N VAL A 66 -2.37 10.96 -1.39
CA VAL A 66 -1.65 10.83 -2.65
C VAL A 66 -1.94 12.06 -3.49
N ARG A 67 -0.89 12.76 -3.88
CA ARG A 67 -1.00 14.01 -4.64
C ARG A 67 -0.17 13.92 -5.90
N GLU A 68 -0.51 14.72 -6.87
CA GLU A 68 0.31 14.83 -8.06
C GLU A 68 1.57 15.66 -7.78
N ASN A 69 2.67 15.25 -8.37
CA ASN A 69 3.92 15.96 -8.27
C ASN A 69 4.21 16.56 -9.65
N HIS A 70 3.93 17.84 -9.82
CA HIS A 70 4.07 18.49 -11.10
C HIS A 70 5.49 18.97 -11.32
N THR A 71 6.30 18.10 -11.86
CA THR A 71 7.66 18.47 -12.27
C THR A 71 7.66 18.68 -13.77
N ASP A 72 8.76 19.16 -14.31
CA ASP A 72 8.89 19.34 -15.73
C ASP A 72 8.64 18.04 -16.48
N ALA A 73 9.15 16.94 -15.96
CA ALA A 73 8.98 15.64 -16.59
C ALA A 73 7.57 15.10 -16.45
N CYS A 74 6.88 15.45 -15.39
CA CYS A 74 5.53 14.93 -15.11
C CYS A 74 4.43 15.80 -15.69
N GLY A 75 4.74 17.04 -15.98
CA GLY A 75 3.72 17.96 -16.52
C GLY A 75 2.81 18.49 -15.44
N GLY A 76 1.77 19.15 -15.87
CA GLY A 76 0.81 19.76 -14.98
C GLY A 76 1.19 21.20 -14.62
N ALA A 77 0.27 21.90 -13.97
CA ALA A 77 0.49 23.29 -13.63
C ALA A 77 1.51 23.41 -12.51
N ALA A 78 2.51 24.25 -12.69
CA ALA A 78 3.53 24.47 -11.69
C ALA A 78 2.91 25.09 -10.44
N GLY A 79 3.44 24.74 -9.31
CA GLY A 79 3.02 25.35 -8.05
C GLY A 79 1.78 24.76 -7.43
N VAL A 80 1.16 23.79 -8.07
CA VAL A 80 0.00 23.11 -7.49
C VAL A 80 0.27 21.64 -7.41
N SER A 81 -0.36 20.99 -6.44
CA SER A 81 -0.14 19.58 -6.20
C SER A 81 -1.46 18.98 -5.73
N PRO A 82 -2.40 18.76 -6.66
CA PRO A 82 -3.74 18.36 -6.28
C PRO A 82 -3.77 16.99 -5.65
N THR A 83 -4.65 16.83 -4.69
CA THR A 83 -4.87 15.55 -4.04
C THR A 83 -5.68 14.67 -4.97
N LEU A 84 -5.21 13.45 -5.17
CA LEU A 84 -5.92 12.49 -6.00
C LEU A 84 -6.82 11.59 -5.18
N PHE A 85 -6.34 11.06 -4.10
CA PHE A 85 -7.12 10.19 -3.23
C PHE A 85 -6.36 9.95 -1.92
N PHE A 86 -7.03 9.25 -1.02
CA PHE A 86 -6.45 8.89 0.26
C PHE A 86 -6.44 7.38 0.43
N LEU A 87 -5.51 6.91 1.24
CA LEU A 87 -5.45 5.52 1.68
C LEU A 87 -5.43 5.51 3.20
N LYS A 88 -6.15 4.57 3.79
CA LYS A 88 -6.01 4.26 5.20
C LYS A 88 -5.38 2.88 5.28
N ILE A 89 -4.19 2.81 5.84
CA ILE A 89 -3.44 1.56 5.91
C ILE A 89 -3.40 1.14 7.37
N ARG A 90 -4.02 0.02 7.68
CA ARG A 90 -4.06 -0.46 9.07
C ARG A 90 -2.68 -0.94 9.48
N LYS A 91 -2.24 -0.50 10.64
CA LYS A 91 -0.87 -0.79 11.07
C LYS A 91 -0.59 -2.26 11.29
N ARG A 92 -1.52 -2.95 11.88
CA ARG A 92 -1.23 -4.33 12.33
C ARG A 92 -1.04 -5.32 11.19
N ASP A 93 -1.66 -5.08 10.06
CA ASP A 93 -1.63 -6.06 8.97
C ASP A 93 -1.60 -5.43 7.58
N GLY A 94 -1.56 -4.11 7.50
CA GLY A 94 -1.50 -3.45 6.19
C GLY A 94 -2.79 -3.43 5.41
N TYR A 95 -3.90 -3.86 6.01
CA TYR A 95 -5.18 -3.81 5.30
C TYR A 95 -5.50 -2.38 4.92
N THR A 96 -5.89 -2.17 3.68
CA THR A 96 -6.02 -0.82 3.13
C THR A 96 -7.39 -0.59 2.52
N VAL A 97 -7.92 0.60 2.76
CA VAL A 97 -9.09 1.10 2.08
C VAL A 97 -8.74 2.44 1.45
N THR A 98 -9.47 2.83 0.42
CA THR A 98 -9.11 4.00 -0.36
C THR A 98 -10.33 4.76 -0.84
N THR A 99 -10.18 6.07 -1.04
CA THR A 99 -11.21 6.89 -1.66
C THR A 99 -11.04 6.97 -3.18
N ALA A 100 -10.11 6.21 -3.75
CA ALA A 100 -9.77 6.34 -5.16
C ALA A 100 -10.92 6.00 -6.11
N TYR A 101 -11.87 5.20 -5.68
CA TYR A 101 -12.90 4.71 -6.60
C TYR A 101 -14.06 5.70 -6.80
N ASP A 102 -14.40 6.47 -5.79
CA ASP A 102 -15.48 7.45 -5.96
C ASP A 102 -15.11 8.85 -5.47
N GLY A 103 -13.90 9.00 -4.94
CA GLY A 103 -13.42 10.30 -4.47
C GLY A 103 -13.94 10.72 -3.11
N GLU A 104 -14.74 9.89 -2.47
CA GLU A 104 -15.43 10.33 -1.27
C GLU A 104 -15.43 9.27 -0.18
N HIS A 105 -15.75 8.04 -0.50
CA HIS A 105 -15.88 7.00 0.50
C HIS A 105 -14.69 6.06 0.49
N TYR A 106 -14.28 5.61 1.69
CA TYR A 106 -13.21 4.62 1.79
C TYR A 106 -13.79 3.25 1.47
N ARG A 107 -13.21 2.62 0.47
CA ARG A 107 -13.67 1.30 0.02
C ARG A 107 -12.49 0.35 -0.06
N PRO A 108 -12.72 -0.94 0.12
CA PRO A 108 -11.64 -1.92 -0.03
C PRO A 108 -11.03 -1.87 -1.43
N LEU A 109 -9.77 -2.25 -1.51
CA LEU A 109 -9.08 -2.31 -2.78
C LEU A 109 -9.71 -3.37 -3.67
N LYS A 110 -9.84 -3.06 -4.95
CA LYS A 110 -10.36 -4.00 -5.93
C LYS A 110 -9.24 -4.47 -6.82
N PRO A 111 -9.18 -5.75 -7.15
CA PRO A 111 -8.16 -6.23 -8.07
C PRO A 111 -8.21 -5.45 -9.37
N ARG A 112 -7.03 -5.24 -9.94
CA ARG A 112 -6.93 -4.51 -11.19
C ARG A 112 -7.57 -5.34 -12.29
N ALA A 113 -8.36 -4.68 -13.12
CA ALA A 113 -9.01 -5.38 -14.20
C ALA A 113 -7.98 -5.91 -15.18
N LYS A 114 -8.21 -7.07 -15.71
CA LYS A 114 -7.34 -7.61 -16.73
C LYS A 114 -7.85 -7.21 -18.08
N ASP A 115 -6.93 -6.97 -18.95
CA ASP A 115 -7.28 -6.62 -20.32
C ASP A 115 -7.37 -7.83 -21.20
#